data_2eb6545cd34ebe4b0d5b119e88bcd2d6
#
_entry.id   2eb6545cd34ebe4b0d5b119e88bcd2d6
#
_cell.length_a   1.000
_cell.length_b   1.000
_cell.length_c   1.000
_cell.angle_alpha   90.00
_cell.angle_beta   90.00
_cell.angle_gamma   90.00
#
_symmetry.space_group_name_H-M   'P 1'
#
loop_
_entity.id
_entity.type
_entity.pdbx_description
1 polymer ?
#
loop_
_entity_poly.entity_id
_entity_poly.type
_entity_poly.pdbx_seq_one_letter_code
_entity_poly.pdbx_strand_id
1 'polypeptide(L)'
;MRKLLWIIYGIIIYLLVANALFFYSVSHISIAGKILVTCVVMMLFLFYQIIPYYRSGIGGRLNTLLGGYTVMLSGCFGMIIQNVLLVRYIFSGQGEEQSVWVFIGSVFIAYGVAFIMSLNGFIRIMVTAKQIKLVWRIVWILCWWVPVMNLFITIYVCHMVSQECSLEMAKQELNAVRKENEICSTKYPVLLVHGVFFRDWQYFNYWGRIPAELQKNGCEIYYGRHQSAAAVKDSAAELLEQIHKIIEETGCEKVNIIAHSKGKFKRTTLFGTLF
;
A
#
# COMPACT_ATOMS: atom_id res chain seq x y z
N MET A 1 0.61 -17.13 6.46
CA MET A 1 1.54 -18.17 5.99
C MET A 1 2.43 -17.69 4.81
N ARG A 2 1.92 -17.28 3.67
CA ARG A 2 2.74 -16.82 2.50
C ARG A 2 3.75 -15.70 2.81
N LYS A 3 3.35 -14.66 3.56
CA LYS A 3 4.23 -13.53 3.92
C LYS A 3 5.46 -14.00 4.72
N LEU A 4 5.27 -14.91 5.67
CA LEU A 4 6.36 -15.47 6.48
C LEU A 4 7.36 -16.26 5.61
N LEU A 5 6.86 -17.04 4.65
CA LEU A 5 7.73 -17.78 3.71
C LEU A 5 8.63 -16.85 2.88
N TRP A 6 8.11 -15.70 2.43
CA TRP A 6 8.90 -14.71 1.70
C TRP A 6 9.97 -14.05 2.57
N ILE A 7 9.69 -13.81 3.85
CA ILE A 7 10.69 -13.31 4.81
C ILE A 7 11.79 -14.35 5.02
N ILE A 8 11.41 -15.61 5.24
CA ILE A 8 12.37 -16.72 5.42
C ILE A 8 13.24 -16.87 4.16
N TYR A 9 12.63 -16.82 2.97
CA TYR A 9 13.35 -16.87 1.69
C TYR A 9 14.37 -15.72 1.58
N GLY A 10 13.98 -14.50 1.94
CA GLY A 10 14.90 -13.36 1.95
C GLY A 10 16.05 -13.51 2.96
N ILE A 11 15.80 -14.10 4.14
CA ILE A 11 16.85 -14.41 5.12
C ILE A 11 17.83 -15.44 4.55
N ILE A 12 17.33 -16.49 3.92
CA ILE A 12 18.19 -17.52 3.29
C ILE A 12 19.08 -16.88 2.21
N ILE A 13 18.50 -16.08 1.32
CA ILE A 13 19.27 -15.37 0.28
C ILE A 13 20.32 -14.46 0.91
N TYR A 14 19.95 -13.70 1.94
CA TYR A 14 20.90 -12.85 2.67
C TYR A 14 22.08 -13.66 3.18
N LEU A 15 21.84 -14.77 3.88
CA LEU A 15 22.87 -15.61 4.46
C LEU A 15 23.77 -16.28 3.39
N LEU A 16 23.18 -16.66 2.25
CA LEU A 16 23.96 -17.21 1.13
C LEU A 16 24.94 -16.19 0.55
N VAL A 17 24.48 -14.94 0.33
CA VAL A 17 25.36 -13.88 -0.18
C VAL A 17 26.39 -13.48 0.85
N ALA A 18 25.99 -13.27 2.12
CA ALA A 18 26.87 -12.82 3.20
C ALA A 18 28.02 -13.79 3.48
N ASN A 19 27.77 -15.11 3.34
CA ASN A 19 28.77 -16.14 3.63
C ASN A 19 29.43 -16.74 2.38
N ALA A 20 29.23 -16.16 1.20
CA ALA A 20 29.76 -16.70 -0.06
C ALA A 20 31.31 -16.82 -0.03
N LEU A 21 32.04 -15.79 0.47
CA LEU A 21 33.51 -15.83 0.56
C LEU A 21 34.00 -16.93 1.50
N PHE A 22 33.33 -17.08 2.67
CA PHE A 22 33.66 -18.13 3.62
C PHE A 22 33.45 -19.51 3.01
N PHE A 23 32.31 -19.73 2.36
CA PHE A 23 32.02 -20.98 1.65
C PHE A 23 33.06 -21.30 0.58
N TYR A 24 33.53 -20.29 -0.18
CA TYR A 24 34.52 -20.50 -1.23
C TYR A 24 35.92 -20.74 -0.70
N SER A 25 36.27 -20.27 0.49
CA SER A 25 37.56 -20.54 1.12
C SER A 25 37.70 -21.98 1.60
N VAL A 26 36.60 -22.62 1.99
CA VAL A 26 36.56 -23.99 2.51
C VAL A 26 36.28 -25.03 1.40
N SER A 27 35.55 -24.59 0.33
CA SER A 27 35.11 -25.52 -0.72
C SER A 27 36.21 -25.82 -1.76
N HIS A 28 36.31 -27.09 -2.15
CA HIS A 28 37.19 -27.58 -3.25
C HIS A 28 36.54 -27.43 -4.65
N ILE A 29 35.53 -26.58 -4.79
CA ILE A 29 34.81 -26.34 -6.05
C ILE A 29 35.75 -25.63 -7.04
N SER A 30 35.71 -26.03 -8.32
CA SER A 30 36.48 -25.37 -9.39
C SER A 30 36.13 -23.88 -9.52
N ILE A 31 37.04 -23.09 -10.07
CA ILE A 31 36.80 -21.64 -10.29
C ILE A 31 35.52 -21.41 -11.11
N ALA A 32 35.30 -22.19 -12.16
CA ALA A 32 34.09 -22.11 -12.98
C ALA A 32 32.83 -22.40 -12.16
N GLY A 33 32.90 -23.39 -11.27
CA GLY A 33 31.78 -23.71 -10.34
C GLY A 33 31.50 -22.56 -9.36
N LYS A 34 32.53 -21.93 -8.79
CA LYS A 34 32.39 -20.75 -7.91
C LYS A 34 31.74 -19.59 -8.64
N ILE A 35 32.14 -19.32 -9.87
CA ILE A 35 31.51 -18.27 -10.72
C ILE A 35 30.04 -18.59 -10.97
N LEU A 36 29.71 -19.83 -11.37
CA LEU A 36 28.34 -20.23 -11.64
C LEU A 36 27.45 -20.04 -10.40
N VAL A 37 27.89 -20.53 -9.23
CA VAL A 37 27.15 -20.39 -7.97
C VAL A 37 26.96 -18.91 -7.62
N THR A 38 28.01 -18.07 -7.77
CA THR A 38 27.89 -16.63 -7.53
C THR A 38 26.84 -16.01 -8.45
N CYS A 39 26.85 -16.32 -9.74
CA CYS A 39 25.87 -15.78 -10.69
C CYS A 39 24.45 -16.18 -10.31
N VAL A 40 24.21 -17.43 -9.93
CA VAL A 40 22.88 -17.91 -9.51
C VAL A 40 22.41 -17.20 -8.22
N VAL A 41 23.27 -17.14 -7.20
CA VAL A 41 22.93 -16.50 -5.93
C VAL A 41 22.68 -15.01 -6.11
N MET A 42 23.48 -14.32 -6.92
CA MET A 42 23.28 -12.90 -7.24
C MET A 42 22.00 -12.68 -8.05
N MET A 43 21.67 -13.56 -8.98
CA MET A 43 20.41 -13.49 -9.72
C MET A 43 19.20 -13.66 -8.78
N LEU A 44 19.23 -14.62 -7.84
CA LEU A 44 18.20 -14.79 -6.83
C LEU A 44 18.09 -13.57 -5.91
N PHE A 45 19.22 -12.99 -5.52
CA PHE A 45 19.25 -11.77 -4.71
C PHE A 45 18.62 -10.59 -5.45
N LEU A 46 19.01 -10.35 -6.70
CA LEU A 46 18.43 -9.28 -7.52
C LEU A 46 16.93 -9.48 -7.76
N PHE A 47 16.52 -10.71 -8.07
CA PHE A 47 15.09 -11.05 -8.20
C PHE A 47 14.33 -10.73 -6.92
N TYR A 48 14.86 -11.12 -5.77
CA TYR A 48 14.24 -10.81 -4.47
C TYR A 48 14.18 -9.31 -4.19
N GLN A 49 15.19 -8.52 -4.63
CA GLN A 49 15.17 -7.06 -4.49
C GLN A 49 14.07 -6.41 -5.34
N ILE A 50 13.77 -6.98 -6.51
CA ILE A 50 12.74 -6.45 -7.42
C ILE A 50 11.34 -6.88 -6.96
N ILE A 51 11.15 -8.17 -6.64
CA ILE A 51 9.86 -8.77 -6.26
C ILE A 51 9.98 -9.47 -4.89
N PRO A 52 10.15 -8.72 -3.79
CA PRO A 52 10.33 -9.31 -2.46
C PRO A 52 9.07 -9.93 -1.88
N TYR A 53 7.90 -9.52 -2.38
CA TYR A 53 6.60 -10.09 -2.05
C TYR A 53 5.57 -9.66 -3.10
N TYR A 54 4.74 -10.61 -3.52
CA TYR A 54 3.63 -10.33 -4.41
C TYR A 54 2.39 -11.13 -3.99
N ARG A 55 1.24 -10.45 -3.93
CA ARG A 55 -0.07 -11.05 -3.73
C ARG A 55 -1.01 -10.58 -4.85
N SER A 56 -1.60 -11.51 -5.57
CA SER A 56 -2.66 -11.22 -6.53
C SER A 56 -3.90 -10.67 -5.81
N GLY A 57 -4.65 -9.80 -6.47
CA GLY A 57 -5.89 -9.23 -5.94
C GLY A 57 -5.72 -7.99 -5.06
N ILE A 58 -4.48 -7.56 -4.76
CA ILE A 58 -4.22 -6.29 -4.08
C ILE A 58 -3.56 -5.29 -5.03
N GLY A 59 -3.83 -3.98 -4.81
CA GLY A 59 -3.29 -2.92 -5.66
C GLY A 59 -1.76 -2.82 -5.63
N GLY A 60 -1.16 -2.29 -6.70
CA GLY A 60 0.29 -2.15 -6.84
C GLY A 60 0.95 -1.42 -5.68
N ARG A 61 0.35 -0.33 -5.16
CA ARG A 61 0.84 0.39 -3.97
C ARG A 61 0.99 -0.53 -2.76
N LEU A 62 -0.02 -1.34 -2.49
CA LEU A 62 -0.02 -2.22 -1.32
C LEU A 62 0.98 -3.37 -1.48
N ASN A 63 1.15 -3.89 -2.70
CA ASN A 63 2.20 -4.87 -3.01
C ASN A 63 3.60 -4.27 -2.80
N THR A 64 3.83 -3.02 -3.24
CA THR A 64 5.11 -2.33 -3.03
C THR A 64 5.38 -2.08 -1.54
N LEU A 65 4.35 -1.68 -0.78
CA LEU A 65 4.46 -1.47 0.67
C LEU A 65 4.78 -2.76 1.41
N LEU A 66 4.08 -3.85 1.10
CA LEU A 66 4.34 -5.19 1.66
C LEU A 66 5.71 -5.71 1.24
N GLY A 67 6.12 -5.45 0.00
CA GLY A 67 7.47 -5.76 -0.48
C GLY A 67 8.55 -5.02 0.32
N GLY A 68 8.38 -3.73 0.57
CA GLY A 68 9.30 -2.95 1.42
C GLY A 68 9.40 -3.51 2.84
N TYR A 69 8.25 -3.84 3.44
CA TYR A 69 8.18 -4.46 4.75
C TYR A 69 8.91 -5.83 4.79
N THR A 70 8.71 -6.69 3.81
CA THR A 70 9.33 -8.02 3.77
C THR A 70 10.83 -7.96 3.58
N VAL A 71 11.33 -7.10 2.67
CA VAL A 71 12.78 -6.89 2.46
C VAL A 71 13.43 -6.35 3.73
N MET A 72 12.81 -5.35 4.36
CA MET A 72 13.33 -4.74 5.59
C MET A 72 13.47 -5.77 6.71
N LEU A 73 12.42 -6.56 6.97
CA LEU A 73 12.47 -7.61 8.00
C LEU A 73 13.48 -8.70 7.66
N SER A 74 13.55 -9.13 6.39
CA SER A 74 14.54 -10.13 5.97
C SER A 74 15.96 -9.65 6.19
N GLY A 75 16.26 -8.37 5.86
CA GLY A 75 17.56 -7.76 6.11
C GLY A 75 17.88 -7.68 7.61
N CYS A 76 16.94 -7.21 8.44
CA CYS A 76 17.13 -7.12 9.89
C CYS A 76 17.36 -8.49 10.55
N PHE A 77 16.52 -9.47 10.27
CA PHE A 77 16.67 -10.82 10.84
C PHE A 77 17.92 -11.53 10.28
N GLY A 78 18.18 -11.39 8.97
CA GLY A 78 19.40 -11.92 8.35
C GLY A 78 20.67 -11.38 9.01
N MET A 79 20.70 -10.05 9.26
CA MET A 79 21.82 -9.40 9.94
C MET A 79 21.99 -9.88 11.40
N ILE A 80 20.89 -10.05 12.15
CA ILE A 80 20.94 -10.58 13.51
C ILE A 80 21.54 -12.00 13.51
N ILE A 81 21.03 -12.88 12.63
CA ILE A 81 21.53 -14.25 12.52
C ILE A 81 23.02 -14.25 12.14
N GLN A 82 23.40 -13.41 11.16
CA GLN A 82 24.79 -13.29 10.71
C GLN A 82 25.73 -12.83 11.83
N ASN A 83 25.33 -11.86 12.63
CA ASN A 83 26.14 -11.43 13.78
C ASN A 83 26.30 -12.55 14.81
N VAL A 84 25.25 -13.34 15.09
CA VAL A 84 25.35 -14.51 15.96
C VAL A 84 26.33 -15.55 15.39
N LEU A 85 26.30 -15.80 14.08
CA LEU A 85 27.22 -16.72 13.42
C LEU A 85 28.67 -16.22 13.47
N LEU A 86 28.90 -14.93 13.25
CA LEU A 86 30.22 -14.31 13.33
C LEU A 86 30.81 -14.38 14.74
N VAL A 87 30.00 -14.05 15.76
CA VAL A 87 30.39 -14.16 17.18
C VAL A 87 30.74 -15.62 17.52
N ARG A 88 29.87 -16.56 17.13
CA ARG A 88 30.14 -18.00 17.34
C ARG A 88 31.44 -18.45 16.67
N TYR A 89 31.71 -17.99 15.44
CA TYR A 89 32.92 -18.31 14.71
C TYR A 89 34.19 -17.83 15.46
N ILE A 90 34.18 -16.58 15.98
CA ILE A 90 35.29 -16.03 16.75
C ILE A 90 35.57 -16.87 18.01
N PHE A 91 34.52 -17.26 18.74
CA PHE A 91 34.68 -18.01 19.99
C PHE A 91 34.95 -19.52 19.80
N SER A 92 34.77 -20.05 18.58
CA SER A 92 34.98 -21.50 18.31
C SER A 92 36.45 -21.87 18.13
N GLY A 93 37.39 -20.92 18.10
CA GLY A 93 38.82 -21.16 17.83
C GLY A 93 39.12 -21.53 16.38
N GLN A 94 38.13 -21.71 15.52
CA GLN A 94 38.33 -22.06 14.10
C GLN A 94 38.87 -20.89 13.28
N GLY A 95 38.95 -19.69 13.86
CA GLY A 95 39.47 -18.49 13.22
C GLY A 95 40.97 -18.52 12.91
N GLU A 96 41.73 -19.40 13.56
CA GLU A 96 43.18 -19.53 13.35
C GLU A 96 43.53 -20.20 11.99
N GLU A 97 42.61 -21.01 11.46
CA GLU A 97 42.84 -21.74 10.19
C GLU A 97 42.46 -20.91 8.95
N GLN A 98 41.69 -19.84 9.11
CA GLN A 98 41.20 -19.02 8.00
C GLN A 98 41.93 -17.70 7.90
N SER A 99 42.13 -17.25 6.66
CA SER A 99 42.74 -15.93 6.40
C SER A 99 41.85 -14.81 6.99
N VAL A 100 42.51 -13.92 7.76
CA VAL A 100 41.86 -12.71 8.31
C VAL A 100 41.12 -11.88 7.23
N TRP A 101 41.68 -11.89 6.01
CA TRP A 101 41.06 -11.18 4.87
C TRP A 101 39.73 -11.77 4.44
N VAL A 102 39.55 -13.11 4.53
CA VAL A 102 38.28 -13.77 4.25
C VAL A 102 37.21 -13.37 5.28
N PHE A 103 37.61 -13.30 6.56
CA PHE A 103 36.71 -12.85 7.64
C PHE A 103 36.31 -11.37 7.42
N ILE A 104 37.25 -10.47 7.23
CA ILE A 104 36.99 -9.05 6.97
C ILE A 104 36.11 -8.89 5.74
N GLY A 105 36.43 -9.57 4.63
CA GLY A 105 35.61 -9.52 3.41
C GLY A 105 34.18 -10.01 3.63
N SER A 106 33.98 -11.09 4.40
CA SER A 106 32.63 -11.61 4.72
C SER A 106 31.83 -10.61 5.56
N VAL A 107 32.46 -9.94 6.52
CA VAL A 107 31.84 -8.88 7.31
C VAL A 107 31.39 -7.73 6.40
N PHE A 108 32.28 -7.25 5.51
CA PHE A 108 31.95 -6.18 4.57
C PHE A 108 30.78 -6.55 3.65
N ILE A 109 30.77 -7.77 3.10
CA ILE A 109 29.66 -8.24 2.26
C ILE A 109 28.36 -8.32 3.08
N ALA A 110 28.39 -8.89 4.28
CA ALA A 110 27.22 -9.04 5.14
C ALA A 110 26.55 -7.68 5.42
N TYR A 111 27.33 -6.69 5.84
CA TYR A 111 26.81 -5.34 6.12
C TYR A 111 26.41 -4.61 4.83
N GLY A 112 27.14 -4.79 3.73
CA GLY A 112 26.77 -4.25 2.42
C GLY A 112 25.43 -4.78 1.92
N VAL A 113 25.20 -6.08 2.03
CA VAL A 113 23.91 -6.71 1.67
C VAL A 113 22.79 -6.23 2.58
N ALA A 114 23.02 -6.15 3.90
CA ALA A 114 22.06 -5.59 4.85
C ALA A 114 21.69 -4.14 4.49
N PHE A 115 22.67 -3.33 4.14
CA PHE A 115 22.47 -1.95 3.72
C PHE A 115 21.60 -1.85 2.46
N ILE A 116 21.90 -2.64 1.42
CA ILE A 116 21.13 -2.65 0.16
C ILE A 116 19.68 -3.07 0.42
N MET A 117 19.47 -4.12 1.21
CA MET A 117 18.11 -4.58 1.57
C MET A 117 17.36 -3.52 2.38
N SER A 118 18.01 -2.93 3.38
CA SER A 118 17.41 -1.88 4.20
C SER A 118 17.07 -0.64 3.39
N LEU A 119 17.95 -0.22 2.49
CA LEU A 119 17.72 0.93 1.61
C LEU A 119 16.54 0.69 0.66
N ASN A 120 16.47 -0.49 0.03
CA ASN A 120 15.35 -0.86 -0.83
C ASN A 120 14.02 -0.87 -0.05
N GLY A 121 13.99 -1.53 1.11
CA GLY A 121 12.81 -1.56 1.97
C GLY A 121 12.39 -0.16 2.43
N PHE A 122 13.36 0.67 2.83
CA PHE A 122 13.15 2.05 3.22
C PHE A 122 12.51 2.88 2.10
N ILE A 123 13.08 2.87 0.89
CA ILE A 123 12.57 3.64 -0.26
C ILE A 123 11.12 3.22 -0.57
N ARG A 124 10.84 1.91 -0.63
CA ARG A 124 9.48 1.40 -0.88
C ARG A 124 8.49 1.88 0.15
N ILE A 125 8.81 1.79 1.44
CA ILE A 125 7.95 2.24 2.54
C ILE A 125 7.74 3.76 2.47
N MET A 126 8.81 4.54 2.26
CA MET A 126 8.74 6.01 2.19
C MET A 126 7.81 6.51 1.09
N VAL A 127 7.85 5.86 -0.08
CA VAL A 127 7.03 6.28 -1.23
C VAL A 127 5.58 5.82 -1.10
N THR A 128 5.31 4.68 -0.44
CA THR A 128 3.98 4.04 -0.50
C THR A 128 3.16 4.09 0.78
N ALA A 129 3.79 4.25 1.96
CA ALA A 129 3.08 4.31 3.24
C ALA A 129 2.30 5.62 3.37
N LYS A 130 1.02 5.53 3.74
CA LYS A 130 0.13 6.69 3.96
C LYS A 130 -0.02 7.05 5.43
N GLN A 131 0.08 6.08 6.33
CA GLN A 131 -0.15 6.30 7.76
C GLN A 131 1.08 6.83 8.50
N ILE A 132 2.28 6.70 7.92
CA ILE A 132 3.50 7.23 8.52
C ILE A 132 3.51 8.75 8.37
N LYS A 133 3.37 9.46 9.51
CA LYS A 133 3.43 10.92 9.57
C LYS A 133 4.80 11.43 9.10
N LEU A 134 4.84 12.61 8.50
CA LEU A 134 6.07 13.24 8.00
C LEU A 134 7.17 13.31 9.07
N VAL A 135 6.80 13.63 10.32
CA VAL A 135 7.74 13.69 11.44
C VAL A 135 8.51 12.37 11.61
N TRP A 136 7.83 11.22 11.58
CA TRP A 136 8.48 9.91 11.71
C TRP A 136 9.38 9.57 10.53
N ARG A 137 9.03 10.04 9.32
CA ARG A 137 9.90 9.90 8.13
C ARG A 137 11.19 10.67 8.32
N ILE A 138 11.12 11.92 8.79
CA ILE A 138 12.27 12.78 9.08
C ILE A 138 13.14 12.17 10.19
N VAL A 139 12.52 11.76 11.31
CA VAL A 139 13.23 11.13 12.43
C VAL A 139 13.95 9.87 11.97
N TRP A 140 13.34 9.04 11.14
CA TRP A 140 13.96 7.83 10.62
C TRP A 140 15.18 8.13 9.74
N ILE A 141 15.10 9.15 8.88
CA ILE A 141 16.23 9.59 8.05
C ILE A 141 17.37 10.13 8.94
N LEU A 142 17.06 10.98 9.91
CA LEU A 142 18.06 11.58 10.79
C LEU A 142 18.75 10.56 11.71
N CYS A 143 18.02 9.56 12.17
CA CYS A 143 18.54 8.51 13.05
C CYS A 143 19.18 7.34 12.30
N TRP A 144 19.25 7.40 10.97
CA TRP A 144 19.85 6.33 10.16
C TRP A 144 21.27 5.97 10.57
N TRP A 145 22.05 6.97 10.97
CA TRP A 145 23.45 6.86 11.38
C TRP A 145 23.66 6.28 12.80
N VAL A 146 22.62 6.23 13.62
CA VAL A 146 22.69 5.73 15.00
C VAL A 146 22.10 4.32 15.05
N PRO A 147 22.92 3.23 15.08
CA PRO A 147 22.43 1.86 14.87
C PRO A 147 21.31 1.43 15.82
N VAL A 148 21.43 1.75 17.11
CA VAL A 148 20.44 1.38 18.12
C VAL A 148 19.13 2.12 17.93
N MET A 149 19.19 3.45 17.69
CA MET A 149 18.00 4.27 17.44
C MET A 149 17.33 3.88 16.14
N ASN A 150 18.12 3.63 15.09
CA ASN A 150 17.60 3.16 13.81
C ASN A 150 16.85 1.84 13.95
N LEU A 151 17.36 0.90 14.74
CA LEU A 151 16.69 -0.38 14.97
C LEU A 151 15.31 -0.19 15.61
N PHE A 152 15.20 0.62 16.67
CA PHE A 152 13.92 0.90 17.33
C PHE A 152 12.92 1.60 16.41
N ILE A 153 13.39 2.60 15.65
CA ILE A 153 12.53 3.32 14.71
C ILE A 153 12.07 2.39 13.58
N THR A 154 12.97 1.56 13.07
CA THR A 154 12.63 0.57 12.02
C THR A 154 11.59 -0.43 12.51
N ILE A 155 11.71 -0.95 13.73
CA ILE A 155 10.69 -1.84 14.34
C ILE A 155 9.35 -1.12 14.44
N TYR A 156 9.35 0.13 14.93
CA TYR A 156 8.13 0.94 15.05
C TYR A 156 7.47 1.19 13.69
N VAL A 157 8.26 1.59 12.68
CA VAL A 157 7.78 1.81 11.31
C VAL A 157 7.23 0.51 10.70
N CYS A 158 7.93 -0.62 10.89
CA CYS A 158 7.45 -1.91 10.43
C CYS A 158 6.12 -2.31 11.09
N HIS A 159 5.94 -1.99 12.38
CA HIS A 159 4.67 -2.20 13.07
C HIS A 159 3.54 -1.36 12.44
N MET A 160 3.76 -0.06 12.21
CA MET A 160 2.78 0.82 11.55
C MET A 160 2.43 0.34 10.14
N VAL A 161 3.44 -0.06 9.35
CA VAL A 161 3.24 -0.62 8.01
C VAL A 161 2.41 -1.90 8.06
N SER A 162 2.67 -2.78 9.03
CA SER A 162 1.88 -4.01 9.21
C SER A 162 0.41 -3.70 9.51
N GLN A 163 0.14 -2.71 10.36
CA GLN A 163 -1.23 -2.25 10.64
C GLN A 163 -1.89 -1.64 9.41
N GLU A 164 -1.20 -0.74 8.68
CA GLU A 164 -1.71 -0.17 7.44
C GLU A 164 -2.08 -1.26 6.43
N CYS A 165 -1.20 -2.25 6.24
CA CYS A 165 -1.45 -3.35 5.31
C CYS A 165 -2.66 -4.19 5.72
N SER A 166 -2.81 -4.52 6.99
CA SER A 166 -3.96 -5.31 7.48
C SER A 166 -5.28 -4.57 7.31
N LEU A 167 -5.31 -3.28 7.64
CA LEU A 167 -6.48 -2.43 7.46
C LEU A 167 -6.89 -2.26 5.99
N GLU A 168 -5.92 -2.02 5.11
CA GLU A 168 -6.20 -1.86 3.68
C GLU A 168 -6.64 -3.18 3.03
N MET A 169 -6.09 -4.33 3.46
CA MET A 169 -6.55 -5.64 2.99
C MET A 169 -7.97 -5.93 3.47
N ALA A 170 -8.27 -5.70 4.75
CA ALA A 170 -9.62 -5.88 5.28
C ALA A 170 -10.65 -4.97 4.56
N LYS A 171 -10.27 -3.73 4.25
CA LYS A 171 -11.09 -2.84 3.43
C LYS A 171 -11.35 -3.39 2.03
N GLN A 172 -10.34 -3.95 1.38
CA GLN A 172 -10.50 -4.51 0.03
C GLN A 172 -11.42 -5.73 0.04
N GLU A 173 -11.25 -6.63 1.03
CA GLU A 173 -12.12 -7.79 1.22
C GLU A 173 -13.57 -7.36 1.50
N LEU A 174 -13.77 -6.40 2.41
CA LEU A 174 -15.10 -5.86 2.70
C LEU A 174 -15.74 -5.19 1.48
N ASN A 175 -14.97 -4.43 0.71
CA ASN A 175 -15.47 -3.78 -0.51
C ASN A 175 -15.80 -4.79 -1.62
N ALA A 176 -15.08 -5.93 -1.70
CA ALA A 176 -15.42 -6.99 -2.62
C ALA A 176 -16.78 -7.62 -2.29
N VAL A 177 -16.99 -7.97 -1.01
CA VAL A 177 -18.28 -8.50 -0.51
C VAL A 177 -19.43 -7.50 -0.70
N ARG A 178 -19.19 -6.22 -0.41
CA ARG A 178 -20.18 -5.16 -0.60
C ARG A 178 -20.60 -4.99 -2.06
N LYS A 179 -19.61 -5.08 -2.97
CA LYS A 179 -19.87 -5.01 -4.41
C LYS A 179 -20.68 -6.21 -4.89
N GLU A 180 -20.35 -7.41 -4.43
CA GLU A 180 -21.04 -8.65 -4.79
C GLU A 180 -22.49 -8.62 -4.32
N ASN A 181 -22.75 -8.11 -3.11
CA ASN A 181 -24.09 -8.01 -2.52
C ASN A 181 -24.86 -6.75 -2.93
N GLU A 182 -24.30 -5.89 -3.79
CA GLU A 182 -24.92 -4.62 -4.25
C GLU A 182 -25.57 -3.82 -3.12
N ILE A 183 -24.86 -3.66 -2.00
CA ILE A 183 -25.39 -3.11 -0.74
C ILE A 183 -25.94 -1.67 -0.84
N CYS A 184 -25.64 -0.96 -1.93
CA CYS A 184 -26.17 0.37 -2.23
C CYS A 184 -27.29 0.33 -3.25
N SER A 185 -27.74 -0.86 -3.69
CA SER A 185 -28.92 -1.00 -4.54
C SER A 185 -30.15 -0.50 -3.81
N THR A 186 -30.89 0.39 -4.43
CA THR A 186 -32.10 0.99 -3.90
C THR A 186 -33.27 0.75 -4.84
N LYS A 187 -34.48 0.61 -4.29
CA LYS A 187 -35.68 0.40 -5.10
C LYS A 187 -35.90 1.51 -6.16
N TYR A 188 -35.48 2.73 -5.85
CA TYR A 188 -35.62 3.89 -6.71
C TYR A 188 -34.25 4.52 -6.99
N PRO A 189 -34.03 5.10 -8.18
CA PRO A 189 -32.80 5.76 -8.50
C PRO A 189 -32.51 6.94 -7.58
N VAL A 190 -31.24 7.28 -7.42
CA VAL A 190 -30.79 8.35 -6.53
C VAL A 190 -30.40 9.58 -7.34
N LEU A 191 -31.03 10.70 -7.07
CA LEU A 191 -30.71 12.02 -7.63
C LEU A 191 -29.85 12.80 -6.63
N LEU A 192 -28.62 13.12 -7.02
CA LEU A 192 -27.68 13.94 -6.23
C LEU A 192 -27.86 15.42 -6.56
N VAL A 193 -28.33 16.22 -5.60
CA VAL A 193 -28.59 17.65 -5.74
C VAL A 193 -27.52 18.47 -5.01
N HIS A 194 -26.70 19.20 -5.74
CA HIS A 194 -25.63 20.05 -5.18
C HIS A 194 -26.16 21.44 -4.76
N GLY A 195 -25.37 22.14 -3.95
CA GLY A 195 -25.65 23.51 -3.50
C GLY A 195 -25.19 24.58 -4.49
N VAL A 196 -24.90 25.80 -3.98
CA VAL A 196 -24.39 26.95 -4.74
C VAL A 196 -22.89 26.82 -5.02
N PHE A 197 -22.40 27.37 -6.12
CA PHE A 197 -21.02 27.66 -6.49
C PHE A 197 -20.18 26.60 -7.23
N PHE A 198 -20.56 25.34 -7.46
CA PHE A 198 -19.60 24.35 -8.01
C PHE A 198 -19.99 23.70 -9.32
N ARG A 199 -20.93 24.28 -10.08
CA ARG A 199 -21.38 23.70 -11.34
C ARG A 199 -20.40 23.88 -12.52
N ASP A 200 -19.66 24.98 -12.55
CA ASP A 200 -18.96 25.42 -13.75
C ASP A 200 -17.48 25.00 -13.83
N TRP A 201 -16.98 24.33 -12.79
CA TRP A 201 -15.62 23.80 -12.78
C TRP A 201 -15.62 22.30 -13.02
N GLN A 202 -15.41 21.92 -14.26
CA GLN A 202 -15.35 20.50 -14.70
C GLN A 202 -14.30 19.67 -13.92
N TYR A 203 -13.34 20.33 -13.28
CA TYR A 203 -12.27 19.69 -12.51
C TYR A 203 -12.58 19.49 -11.02
N PHE A 204 -13.62 20.10 -10.48
CA PHE A 204 -14.04 19.95 -9.09
C PHE A 204 -15.36 19.19 -8.99
N ASN A 205 -15.26 17.87 -8.91
CA ASN A 205 -16.42 17.05 -8.60
C ASN A 205 -16.87 17.28 -7.16
N TYR A 206 -17.98 18.01 -6.99
CA TYR A 206 -18.56 18.36 -5.69
C TYR A 206 -18.76 17.14 -4.77
N TRP A 207 -19.16 16.02 -5.32
CA TRP A 207 -19.43 14.78 -4.60
C TRP A 207 -18.16 13.93 -4.42
N GLY A 208 -17.04 14.29 -5.02
CA GLY A 208 -15.77 13.59 -4.95
C GLY A 208 -15.90 12.14 -5.39
N ARG A 209 -15.51 11.20 -4.51
CA ARG A 209 -15.54 9.77 -4.78
C ARG A 209 -16.88 9.09 -4.47
N ILE A 210 -17.80 9.79 -3.81
CA ILE A 210 -19.06 9.20 -3.29
C ILE A 210 -19.90 8.56 -4.40
N PRO A 211 -20.20 9.24 -5.53
CA PRO A 211 -21.02 8.64 -6.57
C PRO A 211 -20.42 7.38 -7.16
N ALA A 212 -19.14 7.42 -7.45
CA ALA A 212 -18.42 6.26 -8.02
C ALA A 212 -18.42 5.04 -7.08
N GLU A 213 -18.31 5.26 -5.78
CA GLU A 213 -18.38 4.18 -4.79
C GLU A 213 -19.81 3.65 -4.63
N LEU A 214 -20.82 4.50 -4.68
CA LEU A 214 -22.23 4.07 -4.65
C LEU A 214 -22.61 3.26 -5.90
N GLN A 215 -22.20 3.73 -7.09
CA GLN A 215 -22.43 3.00 -8.35
C GLN A 215 -21.75 1.64 -8.39
N LYS A 216 -20.52 1.55 -7.89
CA LYS A 216 -19.81 0.26 -7.79
C LYS A 216 -20.53 -0.76 -6.88
N ASN A 217 -21.34 -0.29 -5.98
CA ASN A 217 -22.09 -1.09 -5.03
C ASN A 217 -23.58 -1.19 -5.38
N GLY A 218 -23.95 -0.99 -6.66
CA GLY A 218 -25.28 -1.27 -7.20
C GLY A 218 -26.26 -0.08 -7.18
N CYS A 219 -25.82 1.14 -6.82
CA CYS A 219 -26.70 2.31 -6.80
C CYS A 219 -26.83 2.95 -8.19
N GLU A 220 -28.02 3.17 -8.65
CA GLU A 220 -28.31 3.96 -9.86
C GLU A 220 -28.32 5.46 -9.52
N ILE A 221 -27.42 6.26 -10.13
CA ILE A 221 -27.20 7.66 -9.77
C ILE A 221 -27.44 8.59 -10.92
N TYR A 222 -28.21 9.62 -10.66
CA TYR A 222 -28.45 10.78 -11.51
C TYR A 222 -27.92 12.06 -10.83
N TYR A 223 -27.52 13.03 -11.62
CA TYR A 223 -27.00 14.31 -11.13
C TYR A 223 -27.99 15.43 -11.43
N GLY A 224 -28.38 16.19 -10.40
CA GLY A 224 -29.25 17.35 -10.54
C GLY A 224 -28.54 18.47 -11.31
N ARG A 225 -28.97 18.71 -12.51
CA ARG A 225 -28.52 19.81 -13.39
C ARG A 225 -29.47 20.99 -13.23
N HIS A 226 -29.23 21.87 -12.28
CA HIS A 226 -29.99 23.07 -12.04
C HIS A 226 -29.06 24.28 -11.91
N GLN A 227 -29.55 25.46 -12.24
CA GLN A 227 -28.78 26.69 -12.16
C GLN A 227 -28.53 27.03 -10.66
N SER A 228 -27.26 26.96 -10.22
CA SER A 228 -26.91 27.09 -8.80
C SER A 228 -27.09 28.50 -8.25
N ALA A 229 -27.00 29.54 -9.11
CA ALA A 229 -27.18 30.96 -8.76
C ALA A 229 -28.62 31.46 -8.85
N ALA A 230 -29.54 30.72 -9.50
CA ALA A 230 -30.93 31.10 -9.65
C ALA A 230 -31.69 31.10 -8.32
N ALA A 231 -32.88 31.71 -8.33
CA ALA A 231 -33.80 31.66 -7.19
C ALA A 231 -34.14 30.20 -6.86
N VAL A 232 -34.45 29.92 -5.59
CA VAL A 232 -34.78 28.57 -5.11
C VAL A 232 -35.95 27.98 -5.88
N LYS A 233 -36.97 28.80 -6.20
CA LYS A 233 -38.18 28.41 -6.92
C LYS A 233 -37.87 27.95 -8.36
N ASP A 234 -37.03 28.69 -9.09
CA ASP A 234 -36.67 28.36 -10.48
C ASP A 234 -35.83 27.09 -10.54
N SER A 235 -34.86 26.99 -9.64
CA SER A 235 -34.04 25.76 -9.55
C SER A 235 -34.85 24.54 -9.12
N ALA A 236 -35.93 24.73 -8.35
CA ALA A 236 -36.84 23.65 -7.98
C ALA A 236 -37.67 23.19 -9.18
N ALA A 237 -38.12 24.12 -10.04
CA ALA A 237 -38.82 23.78 -11.28
C ALA A 237 -37.93 22.96 -12.24
N GLU A 238 -36.68 23.37 -12.43
CA GLU A 238 -35.69 22.62 -13.25
C GLU A 238 -35.45 21.20 -12.69
N LEU A 239 -35.38 21.05 -11.37
CA LEU A 239 -35.23 19.75 -10.73
C LEU A 239 -36.45 18.86 -10.88
N LEU A 240 -37.67 19.46 -10.83
CA LEU A 240 -38.93 18.72 -11.01
C LEU A 240 -38.97 18.13 -12.44
N GLU A 241 -38.64 18.91 -13.45
CA GLU A 241 -38.54 18.44 -14.84
C GLU A 241 -37.59 17.27 -14.99
N GLN A 242 -36.42 17.37 -14.34
CA GLN A 242 -35.42 16.27 -14.35
C GLN A 242 -35.96 15.02 -13.62
N ILE A 243 -36.68 15.15 -12.53
CA ILE A 243 -37.30 14.02 -11.83
C ILE A 243 -38.31 13.34 -12.74
N HIS A 244 -39.17 14.09 -13.45
CA HIS A 244 -40.12 13.52 -14.41
C HIS A 244 -39.41 12.74 -15.51
N LYS A 245 -38.36 13.32 -16.04
CA LYS A 245 -37.53 12.65 -17.07
C LYS A 245 -36.90 11.33 -16.56
N ILE A 246 -36.36 11.31 -15.32
CA ILE A 246 -35.82 10.10 -14.71
C ILE A 246 -36.93 9.05 -14.54
N ILE A 247 -38.12 9.45 -14.10
CA ILE A 247 -39.28 8.56 -13.95
C ILE A 247 -39.67 7.96 -15.30
N GLU A 248 -39.72 8.77 -16.36
CA GLU A 248 -40.03 8.30 -17.70
C GLU A 248 -38.98 7.34 -18.26
N GLU A 249 -37.67 7.65 -18.06
CA GLU A 249 -36.55 6.84 -18.55
C GLU A 249 -36.45 5.49 -17.80
N THR A 250 -36.69 5.47 -16.50
CA THR A 250 -36.52 4.30 -15.63
C THR A 250 -37.79 3.50 -15.39
N GLY A 251 -38.94 4.08 -15.66
CA GLY A 251 -40.27 3.48 -15.34
C GLY A 251 -40.55 3.38 -13.84
N CYS A 252 -39.78 4.05 -12.99
CA CYS A 252 -39.96 4.01 -11.55
C CYS A 252 -41.03 4.98 -11.08
N GLU A 253 -41.70 4.69 -9.96
CA GLU A 253 -42.73 5.56 -9.38
C GLU A 253 -42.14 6.77 -8.62
N LYS A 254 -40.93 6.67 -8.13
CA LYS A 254 -40.31 7.65 -7.21
C LYS A 254 -38.79 7.77 -7.49
N VAL A 255 -38.22 8.86 -7.01
CA VAL A 255 -36.76 9.12 -7.04
C VAL A 255 -36.29 9.46 -5.62
N ASN A 256 -35.18 8.82 -5.18
CA ASN A 256 -34.52 9.17 -3.93
C ASN A 256 -33.66 10.43 -4.14
N ILE A 257 -33.78 11.43 -3.28
CA ILE A 257 -33.04 12.68 -3.40
C ILE A 257 -32.02 12.81 -2.26
N ILE A 258 -30.75 12.94 -2.61
CA ILE A 258 -29.70 13.32 -1.66
C ILE A 258 -29.28 14.75 -1.98
N ALA A 259 -29.61 15.69 -1.08
CA ALA A 259 -29.33 17.10 -1.27
C ALA A 259 -28.34 17.63 -0.23
N HIS A 260 -27.42 18.49 -0.67
CA HIS A 260 -26.47 19.16 0.20
C HIS A 260 -26.61 20.69 0.14
N SER A 261 -26.41 21.39 1.29
CA SER A 261 -26.44 22.86 1.38
C SER A 261 -27.77 23.45 0.91
N LYS A 262 -27.77 24.47 0.04
CA LYS A 262 -28.95 25.11 -0.55
C LYS A 262 -29.87 24.11 -1.29
N GLY A 263 -29.36 22.97 -1.72
CA GLY A 263 -30.15 21.88 -2.30
C GLY A 263 -31.25 21.37 -1.36
N LYS A 264 -31.07 21.48 -0.03
CA LYS A 264 -32.15 21.15 0.97
C LYS A 264 -33.37 22.03 0.81
N PHE A 265 -33.18 23.35 0.63
CA PHE A 265 -34.29 24.30 0.45
C PHE A 265 -35.03 24.04 -0.86
N LYS A 266 -34.31 23.73 -1.94
CA LYS A 266 -34.90 23.38 -3.23
C LYS A 266 -35.78 22.14 -3.12
N ARG A 267 -35.35 21.13 -2.35
CA ARG A 267 -36.15 19.95 -2.05
C ARG A 267 -37.45 20.29 -1.31
N THR A 268 -37.36 21.14 -0.29
CA THR A 268 -38.54 21.54 0.49
C THR A 268 -39.55 22.30 -0.36
N THR A 269 -39.10 23.15 -1.29
CA THR A 269 -39.96 23.87 -2.24
C THR A 269 -40.61 22.92 -3.26
N LEU A 270 -39.85 21.89 -3.72
CA LEU A 270 -40.40 20.82 -4.56
C LEU A 270 -41.57 20.10 -3.89
N PHE A 271 -41.44 19.72 -2.63
CA PHE A 271 -42.50 19.06 -1.89
C PHE A 271 -43.70 19.99 -1.59
N GLY A 272 -43.46 21.30 -1.40
CA GLY A 272 -44.53 22.30 -1.24
C GLY A 272 -45.27 22.66 -2.53
N THR A 273 -44.78 22.28 -3.70
CA THR A 273 -45.44 22.48 -5.00
C THR A 273 -46.16 21.22 -5.50
N LEU A 274 -45.93 20.07 -4.87
CA LEU A 274 -46.56 18.79 -5.21
C LEU A 274 -47.79 18.46 -4.33
N PHE A 275 -48.09 19.27 -3.33
CA PHE A 275 -49.26 19.27 -2.49
C PHE A 275 -49.88 20.67 -2.47
#